data_eb147983f1dbd55621c502ffd38125da
#
_entry.id   eb147983f1dbd55621c502ffd38125da
#
_cell.length_a   1.000
_cell.length_b   1.000
_cell.length_c   1.000
_cell.angle_alpha   90.00
_cell.angle_beta   90.00
_cell.angle_gamma   90.00
#
_symmetry.space_group_name_H-M   'P 1'
#
loop_
_entity.id
_entity.type
_entity.pdbx_description
1 polymer ?
#
loop_
_entity_poly.entity_id
_entity_poly.type
_entity_poly.pdbx_seq_one_letter_code
_entity_poly.pdbx_strand_id
1 'polypeptide(L)'
;MSASQAESRAFQVTAETLESLEWSRLADRLRNACRTPVGALRIHGDARPLFEPTEEGVRARQQETREARRLLEIETGPPISGCVDLRERLGLAAKGSVLETSELLDVRRALEAFAETRQFFDRRRDETPALAGIASDIEPLPALERRIARDID
;
A
#
# COMPACT_ATOMS: atom_id res chain seq x y z
N MET A 1 11.57 -28.58 -28.61
CA MET A 1 12.36 -28.39 -27.37
C MET A 1 12.24 -26.95 -26.96
N SER A 2 11.67 -26.77 -25.87
CA SER A 2 10.74 -25.80 -25.35
C SER A 2 11.41 -24.52 -24.89
N ALA A 3 10.91 -23.37 -25.37
CA ALA A 3 11.22 -22.02 -24.87
C ALA A 3 10.72 -21.80 -23.41
N SER A 4 9.96 -22.75 -22.88
CA SER A 4 9.31 -22.67 -21.55
C SER A 4 10.22 -23.01 -20.35
N GLN A 5 11.48 -23.46 -20.56
CA GLN A 5 12.38 -23.81 -19.46
C GLN A 5 13.40 -22.73 -19.10
N ALA A 6 13.43 -21.62 -19.80
CA ALA A 6 14.35 -20.51 -19.50
C ALA A 6 13.76 -19.49 -18.51
N GLU A 7 12.46 -19.48 -18.27
CA GLU A 7 11.77 -18.43 -17.49
C GLU A 7 11.69 -18.68 -15.98
N SER A 8 12.16 -19.82 -15.49
CA SER A 8 12.06 -20.16 -14.05
C SER A 8 13.41 -20.17 -13.32
N ARG A 9 14.35 -19.33 -13.69
CA ARG A 9 15.35 -18.92 -12.70
C ARG A 9 14.71 -17.86 -11.82
N ALA A 10 14.04 -18.31 -10.77
CA ALA A 10 13.51 -17.41 -9.74
C ALA A 10 14.62 -16.42 -9.35
N PHE A 11 14.36 -15.13 -9.55
CA PHE A 11 15.24 -14.05 -9.11
C PHE A 11 15.51 -14.23 -7.61
N GLN A 12 16.77 -14.44 -7.26
CA GLN A 12 17.18 -14.67 -5.88
C GLN A 12 18.16 -13.58 -5.46
N VAL A 13 17.78 -12.82 -4.46
CA VAL A 13 18.70 -11.92 -3.77
C VAL A 13 19.39 -12.74 -2.68
N THR A 14 20.72 -12.87 -2.77
CA THR A 14 21.51 -13.62 -1.80
C THR A 14 21.67 -12.83 -0.48
N ALA A 15 21.94 -13.55 0.62
CA ALA A 15 22.23 -12.91 1.91
C ALA A 15 23.44 -11.98 1.81
N GLU A 16 24.49 -12.37 1.08
CA GLU A 16 25.67 -11.57 0.83
C GLU A 16 25.36 -10.26 0.09
N THR A 17 24.44 -10.30 -0.90
CA THR A 17 23.99 -9.10 -1.60
C THR A 17 23.26 -8.16 -0.64
N LEU A 18 22.37 -8.69 0.22
CA LEU A 18 21.64 -7.89 1.20
C LEU A 18 22.57 -7.25 2.23
N GLU A 19 23.60 -7.99 2.67
CA GLU A 19 24.61 -7.47 3.59
C GLU A 19 25.43 -6.37 2.92
N SER A 20 25.91 -6.59 1.69
CA SER A 20 26.68 -5.60 0.92
C SER A 20 25.91 -4.32 0.65
N LEU A 21 24.58 -4.40 0.53
CA LEU A 21 23.67 -3.26 0.36
C LEU A 21 23.29 -2.58 1.69
N GLU A 22 23.75 -3.08 2.83
CA GLU A 22 23.26 -2.66 4.16
C GLU A 22 21.72 -2.67 4.23
N TRP A 23 21.10 -3.72 3.63
CA TRP A 23 19.65 -3.74 3.40
C TRP A 23 18.83 -3.54 4.67
N SER A 24 19.22 -4.15 5.79
CA SER A 24 18.49 -4.03 7.06
C SER A 24 18.38 -2.56 7.49
N ARG A 25 19.48 -1.82 7.37
CA ARG A 25 19.53 -0.38 7.70
C ARG A 25 18.64 0.46 6.76
N LEU A 26 18.65 0.12 5.47
CA LEU A 26 17.79 0.79 4.48
C LEU A 26 16.32 0.47 4.74
N ALA A 27 15.98 -0.80 5.01
CA ALA A 27 14.62 -1.24 5.33
C ALA A 27 14.08 -0.54 6.59
N ASP A 28 14.90 -0.37 7.64
CA ASP A 28 14.51 0.36 8.85
C ASP A 28 14.22 1.84 8.55
N ARG A 29 15.03 2.48 7.72
CA ARG A 29 14.79 3.87 7.28
C ARG A 29 13.49 3.99 6.49
N LEU A 30 13.24 3.06 5.55
CA LEU A 30 12.00 3.02 4.77
C LEU A 30 10.78 2.81 5.68
N ARG A 31 10.87 1.87 6.62
CA ARG A 31 9.80 1.59 7.58
C ARG A 31 9.45 2.83 8.41
N ASN A 32 10.45 3.54 8.90
CA ASN A 32 10.26 4.76 9.68
C ASN A 32 9.71 5.94 8.85
N ALA A 33 9.90 5.91 7.53
CA ALA A 33 9.34 6.90 6.61
C ALA A 33 7.89 6.57 6.18
N CYS A 34 7.38 5.38 6.46
CA CYS A 34 6.02 4.99 6.11
C CYS A 34 5.00 5.82 6.88
N ARG A 35 3.99 6.33 6.17
CA ARG A 35 2.89 7.12 6.75
C ARG A 35 1.72 6.25 7.21
N THR A 36 1.72 4.96 6.88
CA THR A 36 0.67 4.02 7.27
C THR A 36 1.25 2.79 7.95
N PRO A 37 0.58 2.23 8.99
CA PRO A 37 1.02 0.99 9.63
C PRO A 37 1.12 -0.18 8.63
N VAL A 38 0.18 -0.28 7.68
CA VAL A 38 0.18 -1.34 6.67
C VAL A 38 1.39 -1.23 5.74
N GLY A 39 1.77 -0.01 5.36
CA GLY A 39 2.99 0.24 4.58
C GLY A 39 4.23 -0.19 5.34
N ALA A 40 4.35 0.18 6.61
CA ALA A 40 5.47 -0.22 7.46
C ALA A 40 5.57 -1.74 7.65
N LEU A 41 4.44 -2.43 7.79
CA LEU A 41 4.40 -3.90 7.90
C LEU A 41 4.84 -4.61 6.63
N ARG A 42 4.74 -4.00 5.46
CA ARG A 42 5.24 -4.58 4.20
C ARG A 42 6.76 -4.50 4.07
N ILE A 43 7.43 -3.67 4.87
CA ILE A 43 8.87 -3.52 4.86
C ILE A 43 9.45 -4.37 6.00
N HIS A 44 9.61 -5.66 5.73
CA HIS A 44 10.24 -6.61 6.65
C HIS A 44 11.74 -6.74 6.37
N GLY A 45 12.47 -7.32 7.32
CA GLY A 45 13.88 -7.67 7.13
C GLY A 45 14.14 -8.67 5.99
N ASP A 46 13.11 -9.44 5.57
CA ASP A 46 13.13 -10.20 4.33
C ASP A 46 12.82 -9.28 3.15
N ALA A 47 13.86 -8.91 2.44
CA ALA A 47 13.80 -7.96 1.34
C ALA A 47 13.14 -8.48 0.06
N ARG A 48 12.96 -9.78 -0.07
CA ARG A 48 12.53 -10.42 -1.32
C ARG A 48 11.26 -9.84 -1.94
N PRO A 49 10.21 -9.49 -1.18
CA PRO A 49 9.01 -8.89 -1.74
C PRO A 49 9.18 -7.48 -2.30
N LEU A 50 10.32 -6.82 -2.01
CA LEU A 50 10.60 -5.45 -2.45
C LEU A 50 11.51 -5.37 -3.69
N PHE A 51 12.04 -6.51 -4.14
CA PHE A 51 12.85 -6.60 -5.36
C PHE A 51 11.98 -7.06 -6.53
N GLU A 52 12.13 -6.38 -7.65
CA GLU A 52 11.46 -6.74 -8.89
C GLU A 52 12.38 -7.61 -9.75
N PRO A 53 11.90 -8.79 -10.21
CA PRO A 53 12.72 -9.73 -10.96
C PRO A 53 12.90 -9.34 -12.44
N THR A 54 12.09 -8.42 -12.94
CA THR A 54 12.07 -8.03 -14.35
C THR A 54 12.42 -6.57 -14.55
N GLU A 55 13.01 -6.23 -15.68
CA GLU A 55 13.31 -4.85 -16.04
C GLU A 55 12.04 -3.99 -16.14
N GLU A 56 10.95 -4.57 -16.66
CA GLU A 56 9.66 -3.89 -16.75
C GLU A 56 9.11 -3.55 -15.35
N GLY A 57 9.15 -4.50 -14.40
CA GLY A 57 8.77 -4.27 -13.01
C GLY A 57 9.61 -3.19 -12.34
N VAL A 58 10.93 -3.21 -12.54
CA VAL A 58 11.83 -2.17 -12.03
C VAL A 58 11.44 -0.79 -12.59
N ARG A 59 11.19 -0.69 -13.90
CA ARG A 59 10.78 0.58 -14.53
C ARG A 59 9.44 1.08 -13.99
N ALA A 60 8.47 0.19 -13.78
CA ALA A 60 7.18 0.52 -13.18
C ALA A 60 7.35 1.09 -11.77
N ARG A 61 8.11 0.43 -10.89
CA ARG A 61 8.38 0.93 -9.53
C ARG A 61 9.15 2.25 -9.51
N GLN A 62 10.07 2.43 -10.44
CA GLN A 62 10.75 3.72 -10.59
C GLN A 62 9.80 4.83 -11.04
N GLN A 63 8.81 4.51 -11.89
CA GLN A 63 7.80 5.48 -12.32
C GLN A 63 6.90 5.87 -11.16
N GLU A 64 6.37 4.90 -10.40
CA GLU A 64 5.61 5.14 -9.16
C GLU A 64 6.38 6.07 -8.20
N THR A 65 7.66 5.78 -7.99
CA THR A 65 8.52 6.58 -7.11
C THR A 65 8.73 8.01 -7.63
N ARG A 66 8.92 8.19 -8.94
CA ARG A 66 9.06 9.52 -9.55
C ARG A 66 7.78 10.35 -9.40
N GLU A 67 6.62 9.72 -9.62
CA GLU A 67 5.32 10.38 -9.45
C GLU A 67 5.10 10.78 -7.98
N ALA A 68 5.36 9.86 -7.04
CA ALA A 68 5.25 10.14 -5.61
C ALA A 68 6.16 11.30 -5.16
N ARG A 69 7.42 11.31 -5.60
CA ARG A 69 8.35 12.41 -5.30
C ARG A 69 7.83 13.75 -5.83
N ARG A 70 7.38 13.78 -7.09
CA ARG A 70 6.84 14.99 -7.71
C ARG A 70 5.65 15.53 -6.93
N LEU A 71 4.73 14.66 -6.47
CA LEU A 71 3.60 15.07 -5.62
C LEU A 71 4.07 15.69 -4.31
N LEU A 72 5.06 15.08 -3.65
CA LEU A 72 5.59 15.59 -2.38
C LEU A 72 6.34 16.93 -2.51
N GLU A 73 6.87 17.24 -3.69
CA GLU A 73 7.53 18.52 -3.99
C GLU A 73 6.52 19.66 -4.21
N ILE A 74 5.33 19.36 -4.70
CA ILE A 74 4.31 20.35 -5.08
C ILE A 74 3.22 20.47 -4.01
N GLU A 75 2.85 19.36 -3.36
CA GLU A 75 1.72 19.26 -2.44
C GLU A 75 2.08 18.50 -1.16
N THR A 76 1.13 18.49 -0.21
CA THR A 76 1.26 17.74 1.05
C THR A 76 1.19 16.21 0.90
N GLY A 77 1.05 15.70 -0.32
CA GLY A 77 0.90 14.29 -0.65
C GLY A 77 -0.53 13.75 -0.47
N PRO A 78 -0.76 12.46 -0.80
CA PRO A 78 -2.08 11.86 -0.73
C PRO A 78 -2.60 11.73 0.71
N PRO A 79 -3.94 11.77 0.94
CA PRO A 79 -4.57 11.72 2.25
C PRO A 79 -4.63 10.29 2.81
N ILE A 80 -3.49 9.63 3.01
CA ILE A 80 -3.39 8.25 3.48
C ILE A 80 -3.25 8.08 4.99
N SER A 81 -3.19 9.15 5.75
CA SER A 81 -2.95 9.10 7.21
C SER A 81 -4.08 8.43 8.01
N GLY A 82 -5.30 8.39 7.48
CA GLY A 82 -6.44 7.68 8.07
C GLY A 82 -6.45 6.17 7.81
N CYS A 83 -5.54 5.65 6.99
CA CYS A 83 -5.47 4.23 6.65
C CYS A 83 -4.88 3.45 7.83
N VAL A 84 -5.73 2.85 8.65
CA VAL A 84 -5.37 1.94 9.75
C VAL A 84 -5.36 0.47 9.28
N ASP A 85 -4.68 -0.40 10.02
CA ASP A 85 -4.72 -1.83 9.74
C ASP A 85 -6.00 -2.46 10.30
N LEU A 86 -6.90 -2.83 9.42
CA LEU A 86 -8.18 -3.45 9.76
C LEU A 86 -8.18 -4.97 9.66
N ARG A 87 -7.09 -5.62 9.24
CA ARG A 87 -7.08 -7.06 8.89
C ARG A 87 -7.48 -7.96 10.04
N GLU A 88 -6.99 -7.69 11.24
CA GLU A 88 -7.34 -8.47 12.44
C GLU A 88 -8.83 -8.30 12.79
N ARG A 89 -9.33 -7.06 12.84
CA ARG A 89 -10.73 -6.75 13.17
C ARG A 89 -11.69 -7.34 12.15
N LEU A 90 -11.39 -7.20 10.86
CA LEU A 90 -12.19 -7.80 9.80
C LEU A 90 -12.15 -9.34 9.86
N GLY A 91 -11.01 -9.92 10.23
CA GLY A 91 -10.89 -11.36 10.44
C GLY A 91 -11.73 -11.87 11.61
N LEU A 92 -11.85 -11.12 12.70
CA LEU A 92 -12.72 -11.42 13.83
C LEU A 92 -14.21 -11.26 13.46
N ALA A 93 -14.56 -10.16 12.79
CA ALA A 93 -15.93 -9.92 12.31
C ALA A 93 -16.41 -11.02 11.35
N ALA A 94 -15.55 -11.47 10.43
CA ALA A 94 -15.85 -12.57 9.51
C ALA A 94 -16.12 -13.91 10.23
N LYS A 95 -15.63 -14.08 11.45
CA LYS A 95 -15.89 -15.23 12.33
C LYS A 95 -17.13 -15.04 13.23
N GLY A 96 -17.86 -13.94 13.06
CA GLY A 96 -19.07 -13.64 13.81
C GLY A 96 -18.84 -12.86 15.11
N SER A 97 -17.63 -12.34 15.35
CA SER A 97 -17.39 -11.43 16.48
C SER A 97 -18.07 -10.08 16.26
N VAL A 98 -18.61 -9.50 17.32
CA VAL A 98 -19.16 -8.15 17.33
C VAL A 98 -18.03 -7.16 17.50
N LEU A 99 -17.96 -6.16 16.62
CA LEU A 99 -17.01 -5.06 16.75
C LEU A 99 -17.54 -4.03 17.76
N GLU A 100 -16.63 -3.47 18.55
CA GLU A 100 -16.96 -2.37 19.46
C GLU A 100 -17.15 -1.05 18.69
N THR A 101 -17.81 -0.07 19.31
CA THR A 101 -18.04 1.26 18.71
C THR A 101 -16.74 1.92 18.25
N SER A 102 -15.68 1.84 19.06
CA SER A 102 -14.36 2.38 18.73
C SER A 102 -13.76 1.71 17.47
N GLU A 103 -13.95 0.40 17.31
CA GLU A 103 -13.48 -0.35 16.15
C GLU A 103 -14.27 -0.01 14.88
N LEU A 104 -15.58 0.21 15.02
CA LEU A 104 -16.43 0.67 13.91
C LEU A 104 -16.05 2.08 13.48
N LEU A 105 -15.68 2.98 14.42
CA LEU A 105 -15.16 4.30 14.10
C LEU A 105 -13.83 4.22 13.33
N ASP A 106 -12.94 3.30 13.67
CA ASP A 106 -11.70 3.07 12.93
C ASP A 106 -11.99 2.54 11.52
N VAL A 107 -12.97 1.65 11.35
CA VAL A 107 -13.44 1.20 10.04
C VAL A 107 -13.95 2.37 9.22
N ARG A 108 -14.81 3.24 9.79
CA ARG A 108 -15.32 4.44 9.11
C ARG A 108 -14.20 5.35 8.63
N ARG A 109 -13.25 5.69 9.52
CA ARG A 109 -12.09 6.54 9.18
C ARG A 109 -11.25 5.94 8.05
N ALA A 110 -11.07 4.62 8.04
CA ALA A 110 -10.34 3.97 6.97
C ALA A 110 -11.11 4.03 5.63
N LEU A 111 -12.43 3.83 5.64
CA LEU A 111 -13.26 3.95 4.44
C LEU A 111 -13.24 5.37 3.86
N GLU A 112 -13.35 6.39 4.72
CA GLU A 112 -13.22 7.80 4.35
C GLU A 112 -11.85 8.05 3.69
N ALA A 113 -10.75 7.64 4.34
CA ALA A 113 -9.39 7.80 3.82
C ALA A 113 -9.17 7.07 2.48
N PHE A 114 -9.75 5.89 2.30
CA PHE A 114 -9.70 5.16 1.03
C PHE A 114 -10.44 5.91 -0.08
N ALA A 115 -11.65 6.40 0.19
CA ALA A 115 -12.43 7.16 -0.77
C ALA A 115 -11.72 8.47 -1.17
N GLU A 116 -11.18 9.22 -0.20
CA GLU A 116 -10.41 10.44 -0.42
C GLU A 116 -9.14 10.17 -1.22
N THR A 117 -8.41 9.10 -0.90
CA THR A 117 -7.19 8.68 -1.63
C THR A 117 -7.52 8.35 -3.08
N ARG A 118 -8.57 7.57 -3.33
CA ARG A 118 -9.04 7.28 -4.68
C ARG A 118 -9.35 8.55 -5.44
N GLN A 119 -10.16 9.44 -4.86
CA GLN A 119 -10.55 10.70 -5.49
C GLN A 119 -9.34 11.63 -5.75
N PHE A 120 -8.36 11.65 -4.82
CA PHE A 120 -7.13 12.42 -4.98
C PHE A 120 -6.38 12.01 -6.25
N PHE A 121 -6.18 10.71 -6.48
CA PHE A 121 -5.47 10.21 -7.65
C PHE A 121 -6.32 10.25 -8.94
N ASP A 122 -7.63 10.06 -8.85
CA ASP A 122 -8.50 10.20 -10.02
C ASP A 122 -8.46 11.61 -10.61
N ARG A 123 -8.39 12.64 -9.76
CA ARG A 123 -8.23 14.05 -10.21
C ARG A 123 -6.86 14.36 -10.81
N ARG A 124 -5.84 13.54 -10.53
CA ARG A 124 -4.45 13.72 -10.98
C ARG A 124 -3.99 12.61 -11.94
N ARG A 125 -4.91 11.93 -12.54
CA ARG A 125 -4.64 10.76 -13.39
C ARG A 125 -3.63 11.05 -14.50
N ASP A 126 -3.70 12.23 -15.11
CA ASP A 126 -2.80 12.62 -16.19
C ASP A 126 -1.39 12.94 -15.68
N GLU A 127 -1.27 13.42 -14.44
CA GLU A 127 0.01 13.76 -13.81
C GLU A 127 0.68 12.57 -13.13
N THR A 128 -0.12 11.64 -12.64
CA THR A 128 0.33 10.46 -11.86
C THR A 128 -0.34 9.17 -12.33
N PRO A 129 -0.18 8.78 -13.60
CA PRO A 129 -0.89 7.64 -14.18
C PRO A 129 -0.58 6.30 -13.48
N ALA A 130 0.66 6.07 -13.04
CA ALA A 130 1.03 4.83 -12.35
C ALA A 130 0.37 4.75 -10.96
N LEU A 131 0.42 5.82 -10.18
CA LEU A 131 -0.22 5.88 -8.85
C LEU A 131 -1.76 5.87 -8.94
N ALA A 132 -2.33 6.53 -9.94
CA ALA A 132 -3.76 6.48 -10.22
C ALA A 132 -4.22 5.07 -10.63
N GLY A 133 -3.37 4.33 -11.36
CA GLY A 133 -3.58 2.91 -11.64
C GLY A 133 -3.71 2.09 -10.37
N ILE A 134 -2.76 2.23 -9.43
CA ILE A 134 -2.81 1.55 -8.13
C ILE A 134 -4.05 1.97 -7.33
N ALA A 135 -4.35 3.26 -7.26
CA ALA A 135 -5.51 3.78 -6.54
C ALA A 135 -6.85 3.30 -7.16
N SER A 136 -6.85 2.90 -8.43
CA SER A 136 -8.05 2.37 -9.10
C SER A 136 -8.55 1.05 -8.51
N ASP A 137 -7.71 0.31 -7.80
CA ASP A 137 -8.09 -0.92 -7.10
C ASP A 137 -8.84 -0.66 -5.79
N ILE A 138 -8.86 0.59 -5.32
CA ILE A 138 -9.64 0.98 -4.15
C ILE A 138 -11.12 1.06 -4.56
N GLU A 139 -11.97 0.21 -4.00
CA GLU A 139 -13.41 0.27 -4.18
C GLU A 139 -14.04 1.05 -3.01
N PRO A 140 -14.59 2.26 -3.26
CA PRO A 140 -15.28 3.01 -2.23
C PRO A 140 -16.58 2.32 -1.79
N LEU A 141 -16.86 2.30 -0.49
CA LEU A 141 -18.04 1.66 0.10
C LEU A 141 -18.96 2.70 0.79
N PRO A 142 -19.53 3.68 0.07
CA PRO A 142 -20.26 4.79 0.66
C PRO A 142 -21.54 4.38 1.40
N ALA A 143 -22.14 3.26 1.01
CA ALA A 143 -23.31 2.74 1.70
C ALA A 143 -22.97 2.20 3.10
N LEU A 144 -21.82 1.51 3.23
CA LEU A 144 -21.32 1.00 4.51
C LEU A 144 -20.88 2.15 5.41
N GLU A 145 -20.14 3.10 4.87
CA GLU A 145 -19.71 4.30 5.59
C GLU A 145 -20.89 5.06 6.21
N ARG A 146 -21.93 5.38 5.39
CA ARG A 146 -23.14 6.04 5.87
C ARG A 146 -23.92 5.22 6.90
N ARG A 147 -23.93 3.90 6.76
CA ARG A 147 -24.60 3.02 7.74
C ARG A 147 -23.86 3.06 9.07
N ILE A 148 -22.53 2.95 9.07
CA ILE A 148 -21.72 3.04 10.30
C ILE A 148 -21.93 4.42 10.96
N ALA A 149 -21.85 5.51 10.20
CA ALA A 149 -22.08 6.86 10.72
C ALA A 149 -23.43 6.98 11.41
N ARG A 150 -24.51 6.54 10.76
CA ARG A 150 -25.87 6.62 11.30
C ARG A 150 -26.07 5.78 12.57
N ASP A 151 -25.45 4.60 12.64
CA ASP A 151 -25.71 3.62 13.71
C ASP A 151 -24.81 3.88 14.95
N ILE A 152 -23.79 4.77 14.86
CA ILE A 152 -22.85 5.12 15.94
C ILE A 152 -23.07 6.54 16.48
N ASP A 153 -23.55 7.50 15.67
CA ASP A 153 -23.93 8.86 16.08
C ASP A 153 -25.31 8.82 16.79
#